data_9904603f1ea24598a0512f6dafd1580f
#
_entry.id   9904603f1ea24598a0512f6dafd1580f
#
_cell.length_a   1.000
_cell.length_b   1.000
_cell.length_c   1.000
_cell.angle_alpha   90.00
_cell.angle_beta   90.00
_cell.angle_gamma   90.00
#
_symmetry.space_group_name_H-M   'P 1'
#
loop_
_entity.id
_entity.type
_entity.pdbx_description
1 polymer ?
#
loop_
_entity_poly.entity_id
_entity_poly.type
_entity_poly.pdbx_seq_one_letter_code
_entity_poly.pdbx_strand_id
1 'polypeptide(L)'
;QHSHQWAGLIHDIGNPPFGHFGETCIQDWFKQNLGRLTFKGQAISDMLKPQMLQDFYHFEGNTQAFRVVTRLHFLVDEHGMNLTKALLGTIIKYPVSSLGIDKKSGNIRTKKMGYFYADKDNFEDVQRSAGTFGMRHHLTFLLEAADDIAYKTADIEDAVKKGCISYERLLQELRG
;
A
#
# COMPACT_ATOMS: atom_id res chain seq x y z
N GLN A 1 22.42 -4.11 5.64
CA GLN A 1 22.74 -4.34 4.21
C GLN A 1 21.61 -5.01 3.40
N HIS A 2 20.57 -5.59 4.03
CA HIS A 2 19.53 -6.38 3.34
C HIS A 2 18.11 -5.79 3.40
N SER A 3 17.94 -4.56 3.91
CA SER A 3 16.61 -3.96 4.15
C SER A 3 15.75 -3.86 2.87
N HIS A 4 16.35 -3.60 1.70
CA HIS A 4 15.63 -3.51 0.44
C HIS A 4 15.11 -4.87 -0.05
N GLN A 5 15.84 -5.98 0.20
CA GLN A 5 15.40 -7.34 -0.17
C GLN A 5 14.18 -7.75 0.66
N TRP A 6 14.21 -7.48 1.98
CA TRP A 6 13.08 -7.76 2.86
C TRP A 6 11.86 -6.88 2.54
N ALA A 7 12.08 -5.61 2.15
CA ALA A 7 11.00 -4.74 1.71
C ALA A 7 10.28 -5.32 0.47
N GLY A 8 11.02 -5.86 -0.50
CA GLY A 8 10.46 -6.54 -1.67
C GLY A 8 9.57 -7.73 -1.33
N LEU A 9 9.87 -8.45 -0.23
CA LEU A 9 9.06 -9.60 0.19
C LEU A 9 7.74 -9.22 0.90
N ILE A 10 7.70 -8.05 1.54
CA ILE A 10 6.57 -7.67 2.41
C ILE A 10 5.70 -6.54 1.85
N HIS A 11 6.14 -5.81 0.81
CA HIS A 11 5.42 -4.60 0.36
C HIS A 11 4.00 -4.89 -0.12
N ASP A 12 3.76 -6.07 -0.67
CA ASP A 12 2.47 -6.50 -1.22
C ASP A 12 1.62 -7.35 -0.26
N ILE A 13 2.07 -7.58 0.98
CA ILE A 13 1.37 -8.44 1.95
C ILE A 13 -0.03 -7.90 2.32
N GLY A 14 -0.30 -6.64 2.04
CA GLY A 14 -1.59 -5.98 2.30
C GLY A 14 -2.52 -5.96 1.10
N ASN A 15 -2.11 -6.45 -0.07
CA ASN A 15 -2.94 -6.44 -1.26
C ASN A 15 -4.16 -7.36 -1.08
N PRO A 16 -5.38 -6.89 -1.38
CA PRO A 16 -6.56 -7.75 -1.39
C PRO A 16 -6.52 -8.70 -2.58
N PRO A 17 -7.35 -9.76 -2.59
CA PRO A 17 -7.56 -10.58 -3.77
C PRO A 17 -7.89 -9.71 -4.99
N PHE A 18 -7.32 -10.03 -6.14
CA PHE A 18 -7.44 -9.28 -7.40
C PHE A 18 -6.79 -7.89 -7.40
N GLY A 19 -5.86 -7.61 -6.47
CA GLY A 19 -5.04 -6.39 -6.46
C GLY A 19 -5.86 -5.09 -6.48
N HIS A 20 -5.56 -4.18 -7.41
CA HIS A 20 -6.24 -2.89 -7.52
C HIS A 20 -7.73 -2.98 -7.83
N PHE A 21 -8.18 -4.00 -8.52
CA PHE A 21 -9.60 -4.25 -8.71
C PHE A 21 -10.28 -4.55 -7.37
N GLY A 22 -9.65 -5.39 -6.54
CA GLY A 22 -10.12 -5.69 -5.19
C GLY A 22 -10.16 -4.46 -4.29
N GLU A 23 -9.14 -3.59 -4.34
CA GLU A 23 -9.15 -2.30 -3.63
C GLU A 23 -10.37 -1.46 -4.02
N THR A 24 -10.62 -1.33 -5.32
CA THR A 24 -11.76 -0.56 -5.84
C THR A 24 -13.09 -1.15 -5.36
N CYS A 25 -13.26 -2.47 -5.42
CA CYS A 25 -14.47 -3.14 -4.91
C CYS A 25 -14.70 -2.89 -3.42
N ILE A 26 -13.65 -2.94 -2.60
CA ILE A 26 -13.72 -2.64 -1.16
C ILE A 26 -14.13 -1.18 -0.94
N GLN A 27 -13.49 -0.23 -1.62
CA GLN A 27 -13.80 1.19 -1.53
C GLN A 27 -15.26 1.48 -1.90
N ASP A 28 -15.72 0.94 -3.03
CA ASP A 28 -17.08 1.17 -3.53
C ASP A 28 -18.13 0.53 -2.64
N TRP A 29 -17.84 -0.64 -2.09
CA TRP A 29 -18.73 -1.26 -1.12
C TRP A 29 -18.92 -0.39 0.12
N PHE A 30 -17.83 0.16 0.69
CA PHE A 30 -17.92 1.04 1.85
C PHE A 30 -18.62 2.36 1.53
N LYS A 31 -18.35 2.97 0.36
CA LYS A 31 -19.06 4.20 -0.07
C LYS A 31 -20.57 4.00 -0.16
N GLN A 32 -21.02 2.81 -0.60
CA GLN A 32 -22.45 2.52 -0.77
C GLN A 32 -23.13 2.07 0.53
N ASN A 33 -22.41 1.43 1.44
CA ASN A 33 -23.02 0.71 2.56
C ASN A 33 -22.68 1.29 3.94
N LEU A 34 -21.56 1.98 4.13
CA LEU A 34 -21.10 2.39 5.47
C LEU A 34 -22.15 3.24 6.22
N GLY A 35 -22.86 4.12 5.51
CA GLY A 35 -23.92 4.94 6.10
C GLY A 35 -25.18 4.15 6.51
N ARG A 36 -25.31 2.89 6.10
CA ARG A 36 -26.43 2.00 6.48
C ARG A 36 -26.06 1.02 7.58
N LEU A 37 -24.78 0.89 7.88
CA LEU A 37 -24.30 -0.01 8.92
C LEU A 37 -24.56 0.61 10.29
N THR A 38 -25.11 -0.20 11.20
CA THR A 38 -25.38 0.22 12.57
C THR A 38 -24.69 -0.70 13.57
N PHE A 39 -24.27 -0.13 14.68
CA PHE A 39 -23.78 -0.86 15.84
C PHE A 39 -24.55 -0.38 17.07
N LYS A 40 -25.19 -1.29 17.78
CA LYS A 40 -26.05 -0.99 18.94
C LYS A 40 -27.09 0.11 18.68
N GLY A 41 -27.68 0.11 17.46
CA GLY A 41 -28.71 1.08 17.07
C GLY A 41 -28.22 2.44 16.60
N GLN A 42 -26.92 2.69 16.62
CA GLN A 42 -26.30 3.93 16.11
C GLN A 42 -25.61 3.69 14.79
N ALA A 43 -25.69 4.62 13.84
CA ALA A 43 -24.97 4.50 12.57
C ALA A 43 -23.46 4.51 12.80
N ILE A 44 -22.75 3.56 12.19
CA ILE A 44 -21.29 3.46 12.34
C ILE A 44 -20.61 4.73 11.81
N SER A 45 -21.11 5.30 10.72
CA SER A 45 -20.61 6.57 10.17
C SER A 45 -20.56 7.71 11.19
N ASP A 46 -21.52 7.77 12.10
CA ASP A 46 -21.62 8.83 13.11
C ASP A 46 -20.66 8.62 14.28
N MET A 47 -20.16 7.40 14.44
CA MET A 47 -19.19 7.03 15.48
C MET A 47 -17.74 7.24 15.04
N LEU A 48 -17.50 7.38 13.74
CA LEU A 48 -16.17 7.47 13.16
C LEU A 48 -15.69 8.92 13.11
N LYS A 49 -14.39 9.12 13.41
CA LYS A 49 -13.73 10.39 13.13
C LYS A 49 -13.63 10.63 11.62
N PRO A 50 -13.52 11.89 11.14
CA PRO A 50 -13.44 12.18 9.70
C PRO A 50 -12.39 11.37 8.95
N GLN A 51 -11.17 11.22 9.51
CA GLN A 51 -10.13 10.40 8.88
C GLN A 51 -10.53 8.92 8.82
N MET A 52 -11.09 8.37 9.90
CA MET A 52 -11.50 6.96 9.92
C MET A 52 -12.54 6.65 8.85
N LEU A 53 -13.47 7.58 8.61
CA LEU A 53 -14.47 7.46 7.54
C LEU A 53 -13.79 7.46 6.16
N GLN A 54 -12.87 8.38 5.93
CA GLN A 54 -12.13 8.48 4.67
C GLN A 54 -11.19 7.28 4.46
N ASP A 55 -10.65 6.69 5.51
CA ASP A 55 -9.81 5.48 5.43
C ASP A 55 -10.57 4.32 4.77
N PHE A 56 -11.85 4.14 5.08
CA PHE A 56 -12.70 3.13 4.42
C PHE A 56 -12.95 3.44 2.94
N TYR A 57 -13.16 4.71 2.61
CA TYR A 57 -13.44 5.14 1.22
C TYR A 57 -12.20 5.13 0.33
N HIS A 58 -11.00 5.10 0.93
CA HIS A 58 -9.72 5.12 0.24
C HIS A 58 -8.84 3.93 0.63
N PHE A 59 -9.46 2.78 0.97
CA PHE A 59 -8.72 1.56 1.29
C PHE A 59 -7.61 1.33 0.27
N GLU A 60 -6.41 0.96 0.76
CA GLU A 60 -5.21 0.87 -0.06
C GLU A 60 -4.29 -0.26 0.45
N GLY A 61 -3.82 -1.12 -0.46
CA GLY A 61 -3.03 -2.30 -0.13
C GLY A 61 -1.71 -2.00 0.58
N ASN A 62 -0.97 -0.96 0.16
CA ASN A 62 0.28 -0.59 0.85
C ASN A 62 0.03 -0.10 2.29
N THR A 63 -1.08 0.61 2.52
CA THR A 63 -1.51 1.00 3.87
C THR A 63 -1.86 -0.22 4.71
N GLN A 64 -2.55 -1.18 4.12
CA GLN A 64 -2.87 -2.46 4.77
C GLN A 64 -1.59 -3.28 5.04
N ALA A 65 -0.59 -3.27 4.14
CA ALA A 65 0.69 -3.91 4.38
C ALA A 65 1.37 -3.35 5.64
N PHE A 66 1.41 -2.01 5.78
CA PHE A 66 1.94 -1.38 6.99
C PHE A 66 1.21 -1.85 8.25
N ARG A 67 -0.13 -1.90 8.21
CA ARG A 67 -0.95 -2.39 9.34
C ARG A 67 -0.68 -3.86 9.65
N VAL A 68 -0.59 -4.72 8.63
CA VAL A 68 -0.30 -6.15 8.82
C VAL A 68 1.02 -6.33 9.54
N VAL A 69 2.09 -5.73 9.05
CA VAL A 69 3.44 -5.94 9.60
C VAL A 69 3.67 -5.27 10.95
N THR A 70 2.90 -4.22 11.28
CA THR A 70 3.07 -3.50 12.55
C THR A 70 2.09 -3.91 13.64
N ARG A 71 0.94 -4.52 13.30
CA ARG A 71 -0.12 -4.83 14.27
C ARG A 71 -0.76 -6.20 14.12
N LEU A 72 -1.09 -6.64 12.90
CA LEU A 72 -1.95 -7.82 12.73
C LEU A 72 -1.19 -9.14 12.68
N HIS A 73 0.09 -9.11 12.42
CA HIS A 73 0.92 -10.31 12.38
C HIS A 73 1.44 -10.64 13.78
N PHE A 74 0.64 -11.37 14.54
CA PHE A 74 0.98 -11.83 15.89
C PHE A 74 1.77 -13.14 15.83
N LEU A 75 3.09 -13.07 15.95
CA LEU A 75 3.90 -14.28 16.14
C LEU A 75 4.36 -14.45 17.58
N VAL A 76 4.77 -13.39 18.25
CA VAL A 76 5.40 -13.44 19.58
C VAL A 76 4.81 -12.40 20.53
N ASP A 77 4.52 -11.18 20.06
CA ASP A 77 4.08 -10.04 20.87
C ASP A 77 3.17 -9.08 20.08
N GLU A 78 2.84 -7.92 20.69
CA GLU A 78 1.97 -6.89 20.14
C GLU A 78 2.63 -5.99 19.08
N HIS A 79 3.92 -6.21 18.77
CA HIS A 79 4.69 -5.38 17.84
C HIS A 79 4.64 -5.88 16.39
N GLY A 80 3.72 -6.74 16.05
CA GLY A 80 3.59 -7.32 14.73
C GLY A 80 4.81 -8.17 14.35
N MET A 81 5.41 -7.90 13.20
CA MET A 81 6.64 -8.57 12.76
C MET A 81 7.91 -8.02 13.43
N ASN A 82 7.80 -7.03 14.29
CA ASN A 82 8.92 -6.35 14.98
C ASN A 82 10.05 -5.93 14.02
N LEU A 83 9.68 -5.31 12.90
CA LEU A 83 10.61 -4.89 11.84
C LEU A 83 11.32 -3.58 12.23
N THR A 84 12.51 -3.37 11.68
CA THR A 84 13.24 -2.11 11.89
C THR A 84 12.49 -0.90 11.30
N LYS A 85 12.61 0.26 11.92
CA LYS A 85 11.96 1.49 11.44
C LYS A 85 12.41 1.88 10.02
N ALA A 86 13.64 1.61 9.65
CA ALA A 86 14.14 1.82 8.29
C ALA A 86 13.41 0.94 7.27
N LEU A 87 13.17 -0.33 7.60
CA LEU A 87 12.43 -1.25 6.73
C LEU A 87 10.96 -0.81 6.63
N LEU A 88 10.32 -0.47 7.75
CA LEU A 88 8.96 0.07 7.75
C LEU A 88 8.85 1.37 6.94
N GLY A 89 9.83 2.27 7.06
CA GLY A 89 9.89 3.50 6.26
C GLY A 89 9.98 3.21 4.75
N THR A 90 10.67 2.13 4.36
CA THR A 90 10.85 1.76 2.96
C THR A 90 9.54 1.34 2.27
N ILE A 91 8.62 0.70 2.97
CA ILE A 91 7.32 0.28 2.41
C ILE A 91 6.26 1.39 2.40
N ILE A 92 6.52 2.54 3.02
CA ILE A 92 5.62 3.69 3.01
C ILE A 92 5.76 4.44 1.67
N LYS A 93 4.86 4.16 0.73
CA LYS A 93 4.85 4.84 -0.59
C LYS A 93 4.23 6.24 -0.52
N TYR A 94 3.22 6.45 0.35
CA TYR A 94 2.42 7.68 0.43
C TYR A 94 2.39 8.22 1.86
N PRO A 95 3.24 9.18 2.23
CA PRO A 95 3.36 9.64 3.63
C PRO A 95 2.28 10.64 4.06
N VAL A 96 1.01 10.40 3.70
CA VAL A 96 -0.13 11.25 4.03
C VAL A 96 -1.31 10.43 4.55
N SER A 97 -2.20 11.07 5.33
CA SER A 97 -3.47 10.47 5.74
C SER A 97 -4.48 10.44 4.60
N SER A 98 -5.60 9.73 4.77
CA SER A 98 -6.70 9.75 3.80
C SER A 98 -7.28 11.14 3.54
N LEU A 99 -7.20 12.05 4.53
CA LEU A 99 -7.58 13.46 4.38
C LEU A 99 -6.57 14.29 3.58
N GLY A 100 -5.33 13.82 3.48
CA GLY A 100 -4.25 14.50 2.75
C GLY A 100 -4.10 14.06 1.30
N ILE A 101 -5.03 13.24 0.78
CA ILE A 101 -5.00 12.80 -0.62
C ILE A 101 -5.29 13.99 -1.54
N ASP A 102 -4.37 14.27 -2.47
CA ASP A 102 -4.52 15.26 -3.52
C ASP A 102 -4.00 14.71 -4.86
N LYS A 103 -4.90 14.10 -5.60
CA LYS A 103 -4.60 13.54 -6.93
C LYS A 103 -4.36 14.61 -8.00
N LYS A 104 -4.83 15.86 -7.77
CA LYS A 104 -4.72 16.95 -8.74
C LYS A 104 -3.38 17.66 -8.70
N SER A 105 -2.67 17.58 -7.57
CA SER A 105 -1.35 18.20 -7.41
C SER A 105 -0.26 17.61 -8.30
N GLY A 106 -0.48 16.40 -8.88
CA GLY A 106 0.56 15.66 -9.59
C GLY A 106 1.67 15.13 -8.67
N ASN A 107 1.60 15.39 -7.36
CA ASN A 107 2.59 14.94 -6.40
C ASN A 107 2.35 13.48 -6.03
N ILE A 108 3.31 12.61 -6.35
CA ILE A 108 3.20 11.18 -6.06
C ILE A 108 2.96 10.88 -4.57
N ARG A 109 3.46 11.71 -3.65
CA ARG A 109 3.32 11.52 -2.21
C ARG A 109 1.88 11.64 -1.71
N THR A 110 1.04 12.40 -2.41
CA THR A 110 -0.35 12.66 -2.05
C THR A 110 -1.35 11.89 -2.91
N LYS A 111 -0.87 10.97 -3.76
CA LYS A 111 -1.70 10.22 -4.70
C LYS A 111 -2.69 9.28 -4.00
N LYS A 112 -2.26 8.65 -2.91
CA LYS A 112 -3.03 7.71 -2.08
C LYS A 112 -2.71 7.95 -0.61
N MET A 113 -3.41 7.29 0.32
CA MET A 113 -3.08 7.33 1.74
C MET A 113 -1.96 6.36 2.10
N GLY A 114 -1.23 6.61 3.20
CA GLY A 114 -0.13 5.77 3.67
C GLY A 114 -0.37 5.08 5.01
N TYR A 115 -1.40 5.47 5.74
CA TYR A 115 -1.73 4.86 7.03
C TYR A 115 -3.21 5.05 7.39
N PHE A 116 -3.78 4.07 8.10
CA PHE A 116 -5.07 4.22 8.75
C PHE A 116 -4.95 5.06 10.01
N TYR A 117 -6.01 5.77 10.39
CA TYR A 117 -6.07 6.54 11.62
C TYR A 117 -5.61 5.74 12.86
N ALA A 118 -6.00 4.48 12.94
CA ALA A 118 -5.63 3.60 14.04
C ALA A 118 -4.11 3.30 14.12
N ASP A 119 -3.36 3.51 13.05
CA ASP A 119 -1.92 3.23 12.96
C ASP A 119 -1.08 4.51 12.97
N LYS A 120 -1.73 5.68 13.21
CA LYS A 120 -1.10 6.99 13.16
C LYS A 120 0.16 7.08 14.04
N ASP A 121 0.08 6.62 15.28
CA ASP A 121 1.19 6.73 16.23
C ASP A 121 2.42 5.92 15.78
N ASN A 122 2.18 4.69 15.27
CA ASN A 122 3.23 3.85 14.69
C ASN A 122 3.83 4.49 13.44
N PHE A 123 2.98 5.07 12.60
CA PHE A 123 3.42 5.75 11.39
C PHE A 123 4.30 6.96 11.72
N GLU A 124 3.87 7.83 12.64
CA GLU A 124 4.62 9.00 13.06
C GLU A 124 5.96 8.63 13.73
N ASP A 125 5.97 7.54 14.52
CA ASP A 125 7.20 7.04 15.12
C ASP A 125 8.19 6.52 14.05
N VAL A 126 7.71 5.81 13.03
CA VAL A 126 8.55 5.40 11.89
C VAL A 126 9.09 6.61 11.14
N GLN A 127 8.25 7.59 10.82
CA GLN A 127 8.66 8.81 10.11
C GLN A 127 9.72 9.60 10.89
N ARG A 128 9.56 9.71 12.21
CA ARG A 128 10.52 10.38 13.09
C ARG A 128 11.84 9.62 13.15
N SER A 129 11.78 8.31 13.36
CA SER A 129 12.97 7.47 13.51
C SER A 129 13.77 7.35 12.20
N ALA A 130 13.07 7.35 11.05
CA ALA A 130 13.70 7.34 9.73
C ALA A 130 14.12 8.73 9.24
N GLY A 131 13.76 9.82 9.96
CA GLY A 131 14.08 11.19 9.57
C GLY A 131 13.35 11.69 8.32
N THR A 132 12.20 11.06 7.98
CA THR A 132 11.52 11.32 6.70
C THR A 132 10.47 12.44 6.77
N PHE A 133 9.84 12.68 7.93
CA PHE A 133 8.96 13.83 8.21
C PHE A 133 7.97 14.19 7.08
N GLY A 134 7.15 13.25 6.65
CA GLY A 134 6.21 13.45 5.54
C GLY A 134 6.83 13.31 4.14
N MET A 135 8.10 12.91 4.09
CA MET A 135 8.78 12.54 2.85
C MET A 135 8.83 11.01 2.70
N ARG A 136 9.07 10.55 1.49
CA ARG A 136 9.34 9.14 1.20
C ARG A 136 10.76 8.78 1.63
N HIS A 137 10.94 7.60 2.19
CA HIS A 137 12.27 7.07 2.44
C HIS A 137 13.01 6.84 1.13
N HIS A 138 14.32 7.12 1.07
CA HIS A 138 15.09 6.98 -0.17
C HIS A 138 15.07 5.56 -0.75
N LEU A 139 15.04 4.53 0.09
CA LEU A 139 14.92 3.13 -0.36
C LEU A 139 13.55 2.80 -0.97
N THR A 140 12.50 3.59 -0.73
CA THR A 140 11.19 3.41 -1.37
C THR A 140 11.29 3.56 -2.90
N PHE A 141 12.13 4.46 -3.39
CA PHE A 141 12.36 4.63 -4.83
C PHE A 141 13.03 3.42 -5.46
N LEU A 142 13.98 2.81 -4.75
CA LEU A 142 14.63 1.58 -5.20
C LEU A 142 13.67 0.40 -5.18
N LEU A 143 12.81 0.32 -4.15
CA LEU A 143 11.78 -0.70 -4.08
C LEU A 143 10.80 -0.59 -5.25
N GLU A 144 10.30 0.61 -5.55
CA GLU A 144 9.40 0.83 -6.69
C GLU A 144 10.06 0.51 -8.04
N ALA A 145 11.33 0.89 -8.22
CA ALA A 145 12.04 0.57 -9.45
C ALA A 145 12.22 -0.95 -9.64
N ALA A 146 12.52 -1.67 -8.55
CA ALA A 146 12.63 -3.13 -8.58
C ALA A 146 11.27 -3.80 -8.85
N ASP A 147 10.20 -3.30 -8.24
CA ASP A 147 8.83 -3.74 -8.43
C ASP A 147 8.39 -3.56 -9.89
N ASP A 148 8.60 -2.37 -10.47
CA ASP A 148 8.32 -2.07 -11.88
C ASP A 148 9.05 -3.01 -12.85
N ILE A 149 10.32 -3.33 -12.57
CA ILE A 149 11.11 -4.24 -13.41
C ILE A 149 10.52 -5.66 -13.32
N ALA A 150 10.22 -6.13 -12.10
CA ALA A 150 9.67 -7.45 -11.87
C ALA A 150 8.31 -7.63 -12.56
N TYR A 151 7.40 -6.65 -12.42
CA TYR A 151 6.10 -6.67 -13.09
C TYR A 151 6.21 -6.67 -14.61
N LYS A 152 7.00 -5.78 -15.18
CA LYS A 152 7.18 -5.72 -16.64
C LYS A 152 7.72 -7.02 -17.20
N THR A 153 8.65 -7.66 -16.49
CA THR A 153 9.22 -8.95 -16.91
C THR A 153 8.18 -10.06 -16.83
N ALA A 154 7.40 -10.11 -15.74
CA ALA A 154 6.33 -11.09 -15.58
C ALA A 154 5.21 -10.91 -16.60
N ASP A 155 4.81 -9.67 -16.90
CA ASP A 155 3.79 -9.35 -17.91
C ASP A 155 4.20 -9.79 -19.30
N ILE A 156 5.47 -9.61 -19.67
CA ILE A 156 6.02 -10.09 -20.96
C ILE A 156 6.01 -11.61 -21.01
N GLU A 157 6.46 -12.28 -19.94
CA GLU A 157 6.45 -13.73 -19.85
C GLU A 157 5.02 -14.29 -19.97
N ASP A 158 4.06 -13.69 -19.28
CA ASP A 158 2.65 -14.06 -19.35
C ASP A 158 2.04 -13.83 -20.75
N ALA A 159 2.39 -12.74 -21.41
CA ALA A 159 1.94 -12.43 -22.76
C ALA A 159 2.41 -13.50 -23.76
N VAL A 160 3.66 -13.97 -23.63
CA VAL A 160 4.18 -15.07 -24.46
C VAL A 160 3.48 -16.39 -24.11
N LYS A 161 3.34 -16.73 -22.83
CA LYS A 161 2.67 -17.97 -22.38
C LYS A 161 1.21 -18.04 -22.84
N LYS A 162 0.51 -16.91 -22.84
CA LYS A 162 -0.89 -16.81 -23.30
C LYS A 162 -1.03 -16.67 -24.82
N GLY A 163 0.07 -16.65 -25.56
CA GLY A 163 0.07 -16.52 -27.02
C GLY A 163 -0.34 -15.14 -27.53
N CYS A 164 -0.34 -14.11 -26.66
CA CYS A 164 -0.60 -12.73 -27.07
C CYS A 164 0.54 -12.15 -27.93
N ILE A 165 1.77 -12.62 -27.68
CA ILE A 165 2.98 -12.25 -28.43
C ILE A 165 3.74 -13.55 -28.75
N SER A 166 4.19 -13.72 -30.01
CA SER A 166 5.07 -14.85 -30.32
C SER A 166 6.50 -14.58 -29.83
N TYR A 167 7.23 -15.64 -29.52
CA TYR A 167 8.61 -15.54 -29.07
C TYR A 167 9.50 -14.85 -30.12
N GLU A 168 9.27 -15.12 -31.39
CA GLU A 168 10.01 -14.52 -32.51
C GLU A 168 9.79 -13.01 -32.57
N ARG A 169 8.53 -12.56 -32.37
CA ARG A 169 8.20 -11.14 -32.34
C ARG A 169 8.84 -10.46 -31.13
N LEU A 170 8.80 -11.10 -29.97
CA LEU A 170 9.47 -10.58 -28.77
C LEU A 170 10.97 -10.38 -29.02
N LEU A 171 11.65 -11.37 -29.60
CA LEU A 171 13.07 -11.28 -29.93
C LEU A 171 13.39 -10.16 -30.93
N GLN A 172 12.52 -9.92 -31.92
CA GLN A 172 12.68 -8.81 -32.87
C GLN A 172 12.61 -7.46 -32.18
N GLU A 173 11.61 -7.25 -31.32
CA GLU A 173 11.43 -6.00 -30.58
C GLU A 173 12.58 -5.72 -29.58
N LEU A 174 13.14 -6.76 -28.96
CA LEU A 174 14.27 -6.62 -28.05
C LEU A 174 15.63 -6.37 -28.74
N ARG A 175 15.75 -6.70 -30.05
CA ARG A 175 16.98 -6.54 -30.84
C ARG A 175 17.02 -5.24 -31.63
N GLY A 176 15.86 -4.55 -31.79
CA GLY A 176 15.72 -3.30 -32.53
C GLY A 176 16.22 -2.12 -31.76
#